data_6b3915a74e0d8a24f654b91eddd58be2
#
_entry.id   6b3915a74e0d8a24f654b91eddd58be2
#
_cell.length_a   1.000
_cell.length_b   1.000
_cell.length_c   1.000
_cell.angle_alpha   90.00
_cell.angle_beta   90.00
_cell.angle_gamma   90.00
#
_symmetry.space_group_name_H-M   'P 1'
#
loop_
_entity.id
_entity.type
_entity.pdbx_description
1 polymer ?
#
loop_
_entity_poly.entity_id
_entity_poly.type
_entity_poly.pdbx_seq_one_letter_code
_entity_poly.pdbx_strand_id
1 'polypeptide(L)'
;MKTATGIVKWFSNAKGYGFILPDEGGEEVFAHFSAIEMEGYRTLKQGQKVEFQIQQGPKGWMAATIRPALIGIEPNTETIN
;
A
#
# COMPACT_ATOMS: atom_id res chain seq x y z
N MET A 1 -13.37 6.50 6.71
CA MET A 1 -12.19 6.26 5.85
C MET A 1 -12.58 5.47 4.63
N LYS A 2 -11.89 5.65 3.56
CA LYS A 2 -12.20 5.02 2.29
C LYS A 2 -11.10 4.04 1.90
N THR A 3 -11.49 2.86 1.44
CA THR A 3 -10.53 1.87 0.96
C THR A 3 -10.21 2.14 -0.51
N ALA A 4 -8.93 2.07 -0.84
CA ALA A 4 -8.46 2.31 -2.20
C ALA A 4 -7.37 1.30 -2.53
N THR A 5 -7.01 1.24 -3.81
CA THR A 5 -5.89 0.41 -4.26
C THR A 5 -4.91 1.29 -5.00
N GLY A 6 -3.67 0.83 -5.09
CA GLY A 6 -2.65 1.59 -5.78
C GLY A 6 -1.35 0.81 -5.89
N ILE A 7 -0.36 1.50 -6.43
CA ILE A 7 0.96 0.92 -6.67
C ILE A 7 1.98 1.68 -5.82
N VAL A 8 2.87 0.96 -5.17
CA VAL A 8 3.93 1.58 -4.39
C VAL A 8 4.89 2.30 -5.34
N LYS A 9 5.00 3.61 -5.19
CA LYS A 9 5.91 4.40 -5.99
C LYS A 9 7.34 4.14 -5.55
N TRP A 10 7.58 4.23 -4.24
CA TRP A 10 8.83 3.84 -3.63
C TRP A 10 8.63 3.69 -2.13
N PHE A 11 9.53 2.95 -1.51
CA PHE A 11 9.48 2.78 -0.07
C PHE A 11 10.90 2.56 0.45
N SER A 12 11.25 3.25 1.51
CA SER A 12 12.59 3.15 2.11
C SER A 12 12.49 2.36 3.41
N ASN A 13 13.08 1.18 3.42
CA ASN A 13 13.13 0.36 4.64
C ASN A 13 13.93 1.05 5.73
N ALA A 14 14.96 1.76 5.36
CA ALA A 14 15.82 2.44 6.33
C ALA A 14 15.07 3.57 7.03
N LYS A 15 14.24 4.29 6.28
CA LYS A 15 13.51 5.41 6.83
C LYS A 15 12.13 5.03 7.34
N GLY A 16 11.60 3.90 6.89
CA GLY A 16 10.31 3.40 7.33
C GLY A 16 9.11 4.06 6.68
N TYR A 17 9.28 4.69 5.51
CA TYR A 17 8.15 5.29 4.82
C TYR A 17 8.37 5.35 3.32
N GLY A 18 7.29 5.67 2.62
CA GLY A 18 7.32 5.84 1.18
C GLY A 18 6.01 6.43 0.71
N PHE A 19 5.71 6.23 -0.58
CA PHE A 19 4.53 6.79 -1.19
C PHE A 19 3.85 5.78 -2.10
N ILE A 20 2.53 5.89 -2.16
CA ILE A 20 1.68 5.03 -2.99
C ILE A 20 0.97 5.91 -4.01
N LEU A 21 0.93 5.43 -5.26
CA LEU A 21 0.18 6.10 -6.32
C LEU A 21 -1.18 5.42 -6.42
N PRO A 22 -2.27 6.15 -6.10
CA PRO A 22 -3.59 5.54 -6.20
C PRO A 22 -3.92 5.16 -7.64
N ASP A 23 -4.65 4.06 -7.81
CA ASP A 23 -5.08 3.63 -9.15
C ASP A 23 -5.94 4.69 -9.83
N GLU A 24 -6.73 5.40 -9.04
CA GLU A 24 -7.60 6.44 -9.58
C GLU A 24 -6.84 7.68 -10.01
N GLY A 25 -5.56 7.74 -9.69
CA GLY A 25 -4.78 8.93 -9.96
C GLY A 25 -4.87 9.92 -8.82
N GLY A 26 -4.36 11.12 -9.06
CA GLY A 26 -4.36 12.15 -8.05
C GLY A 26 -3.05 12.21 -7.30
N GLU A 27 -3.11 12.70 -6.07
CA GLU A 27 -1.91 12.92 -5.28
C GLU A 27 -1.37 11.65 -4.68
N GLU A 28 -0.08 11.60 -4.49
CA GLU A 28 0.58 10.50 -3.81
C GLU A 28 0.08 10.40 -2.39
N VAL A 29 0.02 9.17 -1.89
CA VAL A 29 -0.44 8.89 -0.54
C VAL A 29 0.76 8.46 0.30
N PHE A 30 0.97 9.14 1.41
CA PHE A 30 2.08 8.83 2.31
C PHE A 30 1.86 7.48 2.98
N ALA A 31 2.89 6.65 3.00
CA ALA A 31 2.83 5.31 3.58
C ALA A 31 3.93 5.16 4.62
N HIS A 32 3.54 4.84 5.85
CA HIS A 32 4.48 4.62 6.95
C HIS A 32 4.44 3.16 7.36
N PHE A 33 5.59 2.61 7.77
CA PHE A 33 5.66 1.18 8.07
C PHE A 33 4.68 0.77 9.18
N SER A 34 4.35 1.67 10.09
CA SER A 34 3.43 1.36 11.17
C SER A 34 2.01 1.09 10.67
N ALA A 35 1.69 1.52 9.45
CA ALA A 35 0.38 1.28 8.85
C ALA A 35 0.33 -0.01 8.05
N ILE A 36 1.47 -0.66 7.83
CA ILE A 36 1.53 -1.89 7.04
C ILE A 36 1.04 -3.05 7.88
N GLU A 37 0.00 -3.74 7.39
CA GLU A 37 -0.55 -4.91 8.04
C GLU A 37 -0.10 -6.16 7.31
N MET A 38 0.93 -6.80 7.82
CA MET A 38 1.39 -8.07 7.30
C MET A 38 2.19 -8.76 8.40
N GLU A 39 2.27 -10.06 8.30
CA GLU A 39 3.04 -10.83 9.26
C GLU A 39 4.52 -10.70 8.92
N GLY A 40 5.33 -10.66 9.98
CA GLY A 40 6.76 -10.62 9.79
C GLY A 40 7.27 -9.23 9.49
N TYR A 41 8.21 -9.17 8.56
CA TYR A 41 8.86 -7.92 8.22
C TYR A 41 7.94 -6.99 7.44
N ARG A 42 7.73 -5.81 7.97
CA ARG A 42 6.81 -4.84 7.37
C ARG A 42 7.53 -3.98 6.36
N THR A 43 7.36 -4.32 5.10
CA THR A 43 8.02 -3.59 4.03
C THR A 43 7.15 -3.60 2.78
N LEU A 44 7.43 -2.67 1.88
CA LEU A 44 6.77 -2.58 0.59
C LEU A 44 7.83 -2.53 -0.48
N LYS A 45 7.51 -3.06 -1.64
CA LYS A 45 8.41 -3.05 -2.78
C LYS A 45 7.89 -2.10 -3.84
N GLN A 46 8.81 -1.43 -4.53
CA GLN A 46 8.47 -0.54 -5.62
C GLN A 46 7.67 -1.32 -6.68
N GLY A 47 6.53 -0.76 -7.09
CA GLY A 47 5.69 -1.40 -8.08
C GLY A 47 4.70 -2.40 -7.51
N GLN A 48 4.75 -2.65 -6.21
CA GLN A 48 3.85 -3.60 -5.58
C GLN A 48 2.43 -3.04 -5.54
N LYS A 49 1.45 -3.90 -5.82
CA LYS A 49 0.05 -3.53 -5.72
C LYS A 49 -0.40 -3.67 -4.28
N VAL A 50 -1.03 -2.63 -3.75
CA VAL A 50 -1.46 -2.62 -2.35
C VAL A 50 -2.88 -2.11 -2.24
N GLU A 51 -3.53 -2.51 -1.16
CA GLU A 51 -4.84 -2.00 -0.75
C GLU A 51 -4.62 -1.19 0.51
N PHE A 52 -5.25 -0.04 0.60
CA PHE A 52 -5.04 0.82 1.75
C PHE A 52 -6.26 1.68 2.01
N GLN A 53 -6.34 2.22 3.23
CA GLN A 53 -7.39 3.15 3.60
C GLN A 53 -6.84 4.56 3.56
N ILE A 54 -7.51 5.43 2.81
CA ILE A 54 -7.08 6.82 2.67
C ILE A 54 -7.59 7.63 3.84
N GLN A 55 -6.71 8.43 4.40
CA GLN A 55 -7.04 9.31 5.49
C GLN A 55 -6.38 10.65 5.22
N GLN A 56 -7.10 11.74 5.46
CA GLN A 56 -6.51 13.05 5.30
C GLN A 56 -5.72 13.40 6.55
N GLY A 57 -4.45 13.73 6.35
CA GLY A 57 -3.58 14.10 7.45
C GLY A 57 -3.19 15.57 7.35
N PRO A 58 -2.40 16.04 8.30
CA PRO A 58 -2.01 17.45 8.34
C PRO A 58 -1.15 17.88 7.16
N LYS A 59 -0.48 16.92 6.53
CA LYS A 59 0.40 17.24 5.39
C LYS A 59 -0.12 16.69 4.08
N GLY A 60 -1.36 16.20 4.06
CA GLY A 60 -1.96 15.65 2.85
C GLY A 60 -2.53 14.27 3.10
N TRP A 61 -2.64 13.50 2.03
CA TRP A 61 -3.23 12.17 2.11
C TRP A 61 -2.25 11.17 2.68
N MET A 62 -2.74 10.31 3.55
CA MET A 62 -1.92 9.25 4.12
C MET A 62 -2.70 7.95 4.16
N ALA A 63 -1.98 6.83 4.14
CA ALA A 63 -2.58 5.51 4.23
C ALA A 63 -2.66 5.11 5.70
N ALA A 64 -3.87 4.82 6.17
CA ALA A 64 -4.08 4.43 7.56
C ALA A 64 -3.79 2.96 7.77
N THR A 65 -4.09 2.14 6.77
CA THR A 65 -3.90 0.70 6.81
C THR A 65 -3.45 0.26 5.43
N ILE A 66 -2.37 -0.49 5.34
CA ILE A 66 -1.81 -0.92 4.06
C ILE A 66 -1.66 -2.44 4.09
N ARG A 67 -2.15 -3.10 3.05
CA ARG A 67 -1.98 -4.55 2.89
C ARG A 67 -1.63 -4.87 1.45
N PRO A 68 -0.91 -5.98 1.25
CA PRO A 68 -0.72 -6.45 -0.12
C PRO A 68 -2.08 -6.73 -0.76
N ALA A 69 -2.26 -6.32 -1.99
CA ALA A 69 -3.51 -6.57 -2.68
C ALA A 69 -3.56 -8.03 -3.11
N LEU A 70 -4.64 -8.70 -2.77
CA LEU A 70 -4.77 -10.13 -3.09
C LEU A 70 -5.09 -10.35 -4.56
N ILE A 71 -5.56 -9.34 -5.24
CA ILE A 71 -5.96 -9.46 -6.63
C ILE A 71 -4.84 -9.94 -7.51
N GLY A 72 -3.64 -9.54 -7.24
CA GLY A 72 -2.51 -9.89 -8.06
C GLY A 72 -2.02 -11.30 -7.86
N ILE A 73 -2.60 -12.00 -6.92
CA ILE A 73 -2.18 -13.35 -6.65
C ILE A 73 -3.10 -14.31 -7.32
N GLU A 74 -3.33 -14.50 -7.63
CA GLU A 74 -4.12 -15.33 -8.00
C GLU A 74 -4.16 -16.34 -8.14
N PRO A 75 -4.24 -16.36 -8.16
CA PRO A 75 -4.64 -17.15 -8.24
C PRO A 75 -4.49 -17.83 -8.22
N ASN A 76 -4.23 -17.95 -8.23
CA ASN A 76 -4.41 -18.65 -8.08
C ASN A 76 -4.42 -19.31 -8.06
N THR A 77 -4.06 -19.41 -8.13
CA THR A 77 -4.31 -19.99 -7.99
C THR A 77 -4.56 -20.61 -7.98
N GLU A 78 -4.36 -20.69 -7.95
CA GLU A 78 -4.81 -21.26 -7.83
C GLU A 78 -5.08 -21.77 -7.93
N THR A 79 -4.83 -21.92 -8.12
CA THR A 79 -5.27 -22.41 -8.12
C THR A 79 -5.60 -22.93 -8.23
N ILE A 80 -5.23 -23.16 -8.37
CA ILE A 80 -5.72 -23.57 -8.46
C ILE A 80 -5.98 -23.93 -8.49
N ASN A 81 -5.73 -24.15 -8.69
CA ASN A 81 -6.22 -24.35 -8.64
C ASN A 81 -6.28 -24.47 -8.62
#